data_9238137928e3840abc382fd8d68479bf
#
_entry.id   9238137928e3840abc382fd8d68479bf
#
_cell.length_a   1.000
_cell.length_b   1.000
_cell.length_c   1.000
_cell.angle_alpha   90.00
_cell.angle_beta   90.00
_cell.angle_gamma   90.00
#
_symmetry.space_group_name_H-M   'P 1'
#
loop_
_entity.id
_entity.type
_entity.pdbx_description
1 polymer ?
#
loop_
_entity_poly.entity_id
_entity_poly.type
_entity_poly.pdbx_seq_one_letter_code
_entity_poly.pdbx_strand_id
1 'polypeptide(L)'
;MNDEDLDPLIDRADLDGLVRLIDARCETRDWEGLFRIRERARLATETGRQVWPATTLAEYRLALHADTKWAAQVLQEDGGRFTIGPLTEVIAQNHSWADLKELLTDGPRSAFIAHERIIRGETIERADVGDVLDVLDLPLELQTWEPSYPIATYSDNGIDAPSPSDIWRHDWTDIEADEIFDDMIVDDPFVRDALRSLVEPWTSSSGGQATSVVVDGTVNDAMSALGHQSFRVTPLTTEQALQWLAWCGSSGGAHGRRRGAALGRFGVWWLLAAIGGFTEEWDELRDTGALSHEVGDTAQALHWFRVDTGSRHPYELNLVAEDPDNDITIALLAHDRTTQTETQTH
;
A
#
# COMPACT_ATOMS: atom_id res chain seq x y z
N MET A 1 -22.46 -24.46 -20.03
CA MET A 1 -22.22 -23.52 -21.14
C MET A 1 -20.92 -23.97 -21.76
N ASN A 2 -20.91 -24.29 -23.05
CA ASN A 2 -19.78 -24.90 -23.74
C ASN A 2 -18.79 -23.83 -24.23
N ASP A 3 -17.54 -24.23 -24.56
CA ASP A 3 -16.53 -23.33 -25.17
C ASP A 3 -17.01 -22.72 -26.50
N GLU A 4 -17.98 -23.30 -27.17
CA GLU A 4 -18.63 -22.79 -28.37
C GLU A 4 -19.35 -21.44 -28.17
N ASP A 5 -19.65 -21.07 -26.90
CA ASP A 5 -20.31 -19.81 -26.57
C ASP A 5 -19.35 -18.64 -26.40
N LEU A 6 -18.04 -18.88 -26.21
CA LEU A 6 -17.06 -17.83 -25.87
C LEU A 6 -16.80 -16.85 -27.02
N ASP A 7 -16.46 -17.35 -28.20
CA ASP A 7 -16.13 -16.50 -29.37
C ASP A 7 -17.30 -15.58 -29.79
N PRO A 8 -18.55 -16.05 -29.85
CA PRO A 8 -19.70 -15.20 -30.10
C PRO A 8 -19.89 -14.07 -29.06
N LEU A 9 -19.57 -14.32 -27.78
CA LEU A 9 -19.64 -13.29 -26.73
C LEU A 9 -18.57 -12.22 -26.91
N ILE A 10 -17.34 -12.65 -27.21
CA ILE A 10 -16.20 -11.74 -27.45
C ILE A 10 -16.47 -10.92 -28.72
N ASP A 11 -16.94 -11.53 -29.80
CA ASP A 11 -17.20 -10.86 -31.07
C ASP A 11 -18.25 -9.76 -30.96
N ARG A 12 -19.25 -9.97 -30.13
CA ARG A 12 -20.30 -8.98 -29.83
C ARG A 12 -19.95 -8.01 -28.70
N ALA A 13 -18.80 -8.20 -28.04
CA ALA A 13 -18.42 -7.53 -26.80
C ALA A 13 -19.53 -7.59 -25.72
N ASP A 14 -20.18 -8.76 -25.61
CA ASP A 14 -21.23 -9.02 -24.63
C ASP A 14 -20.64 -9.23 -23.23
N LEU A 15 -20.38 -8.13 -22.53
CA LEU A 15 -19.77 -8.15 -21.20
C LEU A 15 -20.62 -8.91 -20.17
N ASP A 16 -21.94 -8.76 -20.22
CA ASP A 16 -22.83 -9.47 -19.29
C ASP A 16 -22.80 -10.99 -19.53
N GLY A 17 -22.72 -11.40 -20.80
CA GLY A 17 -22.54 -12.81 -21.17
C GLY A 17 -21.19 -13.35 -20.68
N LEU A 18 -20.13 -12.58 -20.85
CA LEU A 18 -18.78 -12.95 -20.38
C LEU A 18 -18.71 -13.06 -18.87
N VAL A 19 -19.30 -12.12 -18.11
CA VAL A 19 -19.37 -12.18 -16.63
C VAL A 19 -20.08 -13.47 -16.18
N ARG A 20 -21.26 -13.74 -16.73
CA ARG A 20 -21.99 -15.00 -16.41
C ARG A 20 -21.18 -16.26 -16.74
N LEU A 21 -20.41 -16.25 -17.83
CA LEU A 21 -19.55 -17.38 -18.18
C LEU A 21 -18.39 -17.52 -17.19
N ILE A 22 -17.76 -16.42 -16.77
CA ILE A 22 -16.71 -16.40 -15.75
C ILE A 22 -17.24 -16.96 -14.44
N ASP A 23 -18.39 -16.50 -13.94
CA ASP A 23 -18.99 -16.98 -12.70
C ASP A 23 -19.32 -18.47 -12.78
N ALA A 24 -19.88 -18.94 -13.89
CA ALA A 24 -20.18 -20.36 -14.09
C ALA A 24 -18.91 -21.25 -14.08
N ARG A 25 -17.76 -20.76 -14.61
CA ARG A 25 -16.49 -21.46 -14.53
C ARG A 25 -15.95 -21.49 -13.09
N CYS A 26 -16.08 -20.40 -12.36
CA CYS A 26 -15.72 -20.34 -10.93
C CYS A 26 -16.54 -21.35 -10.10
N GLU A 27 -17.88 -21.38 -10.27
CA GLU A 27 -18.76 -22.30 -9.57
C GLU A 27 -18.41 -23.76 -9.80
N THR A 28 -18.00 -24.10 -11.03
CA THR A 28 -17.61 -25.47 -11.41
C THR A 28 -16.12 -25.78 -11.19
N ARG A 29 -15.33 -24.78 -10.73
CA ARG A 29 -13.87 -24.85 -10.59
C ARG A 29 -13.15 -25.26 -11.88
N ASP A 30 -13.70 -24.82 -13.02
CA ASP A 30 -13.08 -25.04 -14.32
C ASP A 30 -12.04 -23.95 -14.58
N TRP A 31 -10.90 -24.05 -13.87
CA TRP A 31 -9.82 -23.06 -13.94
C TRP A 31 -9.17 -22.96 -15.30
N GLU A 32 -9.07 -24.07 -16.03
CA GLU A 32 -8.57 -24.08 -17.39
C GLU A 32 -9.52 -23.30 -18.34
N GLY A 33 -10.81 -23.55 -18.22
CA GLY A 33 -11.83 -22.81 -18.98
C GLY A 33 -11.81 -21.31 -18.63
N LEU A 34 -11.66 -20.97 -17.36
CA LEU A 34 -11.56 -19.59 -16.91
C LEU A 34 -10.29 -18.90 -17.45
N PHE A 35 -9.14 -19.57 -17.41
CA PHE A 35 -7.89 -19.07 -17.97
C PHE A 35 -8.01 -18.87 -19.50
N ARG A 36 -8.69 -19.75 -20.21
CA ARG A 36 -8.97 -19.60 -21.64
C ARG A 36 -9.84 -18.37 -21.94
N ILE A 37 -10.85 -18.09 -21.11
CA ILE A 37 -11.65 -16.85 -21.23
C ILE A 37 -10.75 -15.62 -21.10
N ARG A 38 -9.88 -15.59 -20.07
CA ARG A 38 -8.90 -14.53 -19.87
C ARG A 38 -8.04 -14.30 -21.10
N GLU A 39 -7.41 -15.36 -21.65
CA GLU A 39 -6.52 -15.28 -22.80
C GLU A 39 -7.23 -14.75 -24.05
N ARG A 40 -8.42 -15.29 -24.33
CA ARG A 40 -9.20 -14.91 -25.52
C ARG A 40 -9.68 -13.44 -25.41
N ALA A 41 -10.13 -13.02 -24.23
CA ALA A 41 -10.56 -11.64 -24.00
C ALA A 41 -9.37 -10.66 -24.08
N ARG A 42 -8.17 -11.05 -23.57
CA ARG A 42 -6.94 -10.25 -23.67
C ARG A 42 -6.54 -10.03 -25.14
N LEU A 43 -6.44 -11.11 -25.92
CA LEU A 43 -6.12 -11.01 -27.35
C LEU A 43 -7.13 -10.17 -28.14
N ALA A 44 -8.41 -10.29 -27.81
CA ALA A 44 -9.46 -9.47 -28.43
C ALA A 44 -9.32 -7.99 -28.06
N THR A 45 -8.93 -7.69 -26.82
CA THR A 45 -8.65 -6.31 -26.37
C THR A 45 -7.47 -5.71 -27.13
N GLU A 46 -6.40 -6.46 -27.36
CA GLU A 46 -5.24 -6.03 -28.15
C GLU A 46 -5.61 -5.71 -29.60
N THR A 47 -6.63 -6.37 -30.14
CA THR A 47 -7.17 -6.10 -31.48
C THR A 47 -8.26 -5.01 -31.50
N GLY A 48 -8.48 -4.31 -30.38
CA GLY A 48 -9.37 -3.15 -30.27
C GLY A 48 -10.78 -3.46 -29.78
N ARG A 49 -11.09 -4.70 -29.37
CA ARG A 49 -12.38 -5.04 -28.77
C ARG A 49 -12.46 -4.51 -27.33
N GLN A 50 -13.62 -3.99 -26.93
CA GLN A 50 -13.84 -3.43 -25.57
C GLN A 50 -14.25 -4.52 -24.58
N VAL A 51 -13.43 -5.58 -24.44
CA VAL A 51 -13.68 -6.71 -23.54
C VAL A 51 -12.66 -6.84 -22.40
N TRP A 52 -11.83 -5.81 -22.21
CA TRP A 52 -10.85 -5.73 -21.11
C TRP A 52 -11.46 -5.98 -19.70
N PRO A 53 -12.76 -5.62 -19.40
CA PRO A 53 -13.31 -5.92 -18.08
C PRO A 53 -13.42 -7.42 -17.82
N ALA A 54 -13.71 -8.22 -18.86
CA ALA A 54 -13.75 -9.67 -18.74
C ALA A 54 -12.35 -10.28 -18.50
N THR A 55 -11.31 -9.75 -19.16
CA THR A 55 -9.91 -10.13 -18.87
C THR A 55 -9.58 -9.91 -17.42
N THR A 56 -9.80 -8.67 -16.94
CA THR A 56 -9.49 -8.26 -15.57
C THR A 56 -10.27 -9.06 -14.52
N LEU A 57 -11.55 -9.31 -14.76
CA LEU A 57 -12.37 -10.11 -13.85
C LEU A 57 -11.89 -11.57 -13.81
N ALA A 58 -11.58 -12.18 -14.96
CA ALA A 58 -11.07 -13.54 -15.01
C ALA A 58 -9.70 -13.68 -14.31
N GLU A 59 -8.79 -12.70 -14.48
CA GLU A 59 -7.52 -12.64 -13.74
C GLU A 59 -7.74 -12.59 -12.24
N TYR A 60 -8.62 -11.70 -11.80
CA TYR A 60 -8.95 -11.53 -10.39
C TYR A 60 -9.54 -12.81 -9.79
N ARG A 61 -10.50 -13.46 -10.49
CA ARG A 61 -11.12 -14.71 -10.04
C ARG A 61 -10.11 -15.86 -9.97
N LEU A 62 -9.20 -15.97 -10.94
CA LEU A 62 -8.10 -16.94 -10.91
C LEU A 62 -7.16 -16.69 -9.73
N ALA A 63 -6.76 -15.44 -9.49
CA ALA A 63 -5.92 -15.08 -8.38
C ALA A 63 -6.58 -15.36 -7.01
N LEU A 64 -7.89 -15.17 -6.91
CA LEU A 64 -8.62 -15.27 -5.66
C LEU A 64 -9.02 -16.73 -5.32
N HIS A 65 -9.42 -17.51 -6.31
CA HIS A 65 -10.09 -18.81 -6.07
C HIS A 65 -9.39 -20.03 -6.65
N ALA A 66 -8.54 -19.85 -7.66
CA ALA A 66 -7.99 -20.99 -8.37
C ALA A 66 -6.91 -21.71 -7.56
N ASP A 67 -6.61 -22.95 -7.92
CA ASP A 67 -5.48 -23.67 -7.38
C ASP A 67 -4.17 -22.93 -7.69
N THR A 68 -3.17 -23.09 -6.86
CA THR A 68 -1.88 -22.36 -6.88
C THR A 68 -1.26 -22.27 -8.27
N LYS A 69 -1.33 -23.35 -9.07
CA LYS A 69 -0.82 -23.39 -10.44
C LYS A 69 -1.42 -22.29 -11.32
N TRP A 70 -2.73 -22.10 -11.24
CA TRP A 70 -3.44 -21.11 -12.07
C TRP A 70 -3.27 -19.69 -11.52
N ALA A 71 -3.28 -19.57 -10.18
CA ALA A 71 -3.00 -18.31 -9.51
C ALA A 71 -1.59 -17.78 -9.83
N ALA A 72 -0.56 -18.65 -9.81
CA ALA A 72 0.80 -18.27 -10.20
C ALA A 72 0.90 -17.89 -11.69
N GLN A 73 0.13 -18.56 -12.57
CA GLN A 73 0.20 -18.33 -14.00
C GLN A 73 -0.32 -16.93 -14.40
N VAL A 74 -1.32 -16.38 -13.71
CA VAL A 74 -1.81 -15.01 -14.01
C VAL A 74 -0.82 -13.91 -13.64
N LEU A 75 0.20 -14.21 -12.83
CA LEU A 75 1.27 -13.26 -12.49
C LEU A 75 2.35 -13.13 -13.54
N GLN A 76 2.51 -14.11 -14.41
CA GLN A 76 3.60 -14.13 -15.41
C GLN A 76 3.45 -13.06 -16.47
N GLU A 77 2.26 -12.49 -16.63
CA GLU A 77 1.96 -11.44 -17.59
C GLU A 77 1.57 -10.13 -16.90
N ASP A 78 1.71 -9.00 -17.60
CA ASP A 78 1.34 -7.71 -17.04
C ASP A 78 -0.16 -7.64 -16.76
N GLY A 79 -0.51 -7.54 -15.49
CA GLY A 79 -1.89 -7.35 -15.05
C GLY A 79 -2.49 -6.07 -15.65
N GLY A 80 -3.73 -6.16 -16.11
CA GLY A 80 -4.44 -5.05 -16.72
C GLY A 80 -4.56 -3.82 -15.80
N ARG A 81 -4.73 -2.64 -16.38
CA ARG A 81 -4.86 -1.34 -15.66
C ARG A 81 -6.01 -1.27 -14.65
N PHE A 82 -6.91 -2.24 -14.63
CA PHE A 82 -8.21 -2.16 -13.96
C PHE A 82 -8.47 -3.30 -12.96
N THR A 83 -7.40 -3.89 -12.38
CA THR A 83 -7.55 -4.89 -11.32
C THR A 83 -8.11 -4.27 -10.04
N ILE A 84 -8.90 -5.02 -9.28
CA ILE A 84 -9.50 -4.58 -8.01
C ILE A 84 -8.42 -4.26 -6.97
N GLY A 85 -7.31 -4.98 -6.99
CA GLY A 85 -6.12 -4.76 -6.17
C GLY A 85 -4.89 -5.34 -6.86
N PRO A 86 -3.68 -5.22 -6.28
CA PRO A 86 -2.51 -5.90 -6.82
C PRO A 86 -2.69 -7.41 -6.73
N LEU A 87 -2.53 -8.13 -7.85
CA LEU A 87 -2.72 -9.60 -7.87
C LEU A 87 -1.77 -10.32 -6.90
N THR A 88 -0.61 -9.75 -6.61
CA THR A 88 0.33 -10.27 -5.60
C THR A 88 -0.30 -10.33 -4.21
N GLU A 89 -1.03 -9.30 -3.80
CA GLU A 89 -1.73 -9.27 -2.52
C GLU A 89 -2.94 -10.21 -2.50
N VAL A 90 -3.70 -10.27 -3.62
CA VAL A 90 -4.84 -11.18 -3.78
C VAL A 90 -4.41 -12.64 -3.66
N ILE A 91 -3.34 -13.04 -4.37
CA ILE A 91 -2.82 -14.41 -4.36
C ILE A 91 -2.27 -14.75 -2.97
N ALA A 92 -1.50 -13.82 -2.37
CA ALA A 92 -0.95 -14.00 -1.04
C ALA A 92 -2.02 -14.16 0.05
N GLN A 93 -3.27 -13.79 -0.19
CA GLN A 93 -4.36 -14.04 0.76
C GLN A 93 -4.63 -15.55 0.95
N ASN A 94 -4.59 -16.34 -0.12
CA ASN A 94 -5.10 -17.69 -0.13
C ASN A 94 -4.03 -18.78 -0.36
N HIS A 95 -2.81 -18.39 -0.71
CA HIS A 95 -1.72 -19.32 -0.99
C HIS A 95 -0.51 -19.04 -0.12
N SER A 96 0.12 -20.07 0.44
CA SER A 96 1.35 -19.95 1.19
C SER A 96 2.56 -19.75 0.28
N TRP A 97 3.66 -19.22 0.84
CA TRP A 97 4.91 -19.12 0.10
C TRP A 97 5.41 -20.49 -0.35
N ALA A 98 5.29 -21.50 0.50
CA ALA A 98 5.71 -22.87 0.19
C ALA A 98 4.99 -23.46 -1.03
N ASP A 99 3.71 -23.11 -1.24
CA ASP A 99 2.93 -23.58 -2.39
C ASP A 99 3.28 -22.83 -3.68
N LEU A 100 3.71 -21.58 -3.56
CA LEU A 100 3.92 -20.67 -4.69
C LEU A 100 5.36 -20.70 -5.24
N LYS A 101 6.37 -20.81 -4.37
CA LYS A 101 7.78 -20.56 -4.72
C LYS A 101 8.29 -21.31 -5.94
N GLU A 102 7.88 -22.57 -6.13
CA GLU A 102 8.31 -23.41 -7.26
C GLU A 102 7.57 -23.09 -8.58
N LEU A 103 6.49 -22.31 -8.50
CA LEU A 103 5.64 -21.95 -9.64
C LEU A 103 5.86 -20.52 -10.11
N LEU A 104 6.47 -19.70 -9.27
CA LEU A 104 6.76 -18.31 -9.58
C LEU A 104 8.06 -18.21 -10.40
N THR A 105 8.05 -17.33 -11.38
CA THR A 105 9.29 -16.95 -12.06
C THR A 105 10.02 -15.89 -11.25
N ASP A 106 11.32 -15.94 -11.30
CA ASP A 106 12.18 -14.94 -10.68
C ASP A 106 11.83 -13.53 -11.17
N GLY A 107 11.63 -12.61 -10.25
CA GLY A 107 11.30 -11.22 -10.59
C GLY A 107 10.60 -10.46 -9.47
N PRO A 108 10.36 -9.15 -9.69
CA PRO A 108 9.75 -8.28 -8.69
C PRO A 108 8.45 -8.78 -8.10
N ARG A 109 7.63 -9.48 -8.89
CA ARG A 109 6.33 -9.99 -8.44
C ARG A 109 6.46 -11.07 -7.38
N SER A 110 7.47 -11.95 -7.53
CA SER A 110 7.77 -12.98 -6.52
C SER A 110 8.21 -12.34 -5.20
N ALA A 111 9.04 -11.30 -5.26
CA ALA A 111 9.43 -10.54 -4.07
C ALA A 111 8.20 -9.90 -3.38
N PHE A 112 7.31 -9.26 -4.14
CA PHE A 112 6.09 -8.70 -3.57
C PHE A 112 5.22 -9.76 -2.88
N ILE A 113 5.05 -10.94 -3.49
CA ILE A 113 4.30 -12.06 -2.85
C ILE A 113 4.99 -12.52 -1.58
N ALA A 114 6.31 -12.67 -1.59
CA ALA A 114 7.07 -13.05 -0.41
C ALA A 114 6.80 -12.07 0.74
N HIS A 115 6.93 -10.77 0.50
CA HIS A 115 6.67 -9.76 1.52
C HIS A 115 5.19 -9.69 1.93
N GLU A 116 4.24 -9.92 1.04
CA GLU A 116 2.82 -10.07 1.39
C GLU A 116 2.58 -11.28 2.32
N ARG A 117 3.32 -12.39 2.13
CA ARG A 117 3.23 -13.56 3.02
C ARG A 117 3.90 -13.32 4.37
N ILE A 118 5.04 -12.61 4.38
CA ILE A 118 5.72 -12.19 5.62
C ILE A 118 4.78 -11.34 6.49
N ILE A 119 4.11 -10.37 5.90
CA ILE A 119 3.12 -9.53 6.59
C ILE A 119 1.98 -10.37 7.19
N ARG A 120 1.67 -11.52 6.57
CA ARG A 120 0.68 -12.50 7.05
C ARG A 120 1.25 -13.53 8.04
N GLY A 121 2.49 -13.33 8.49
CA GLY A 121 3.12 -14.10 9.56
C GLY A 121 3.95 -15.30 9.08
N GLU A 122 4.30 -15.40 7.81
CA GLU A 122 5.29 -16.38 7.35
C GLU A 122 6.71 -15.85 7.54
N THR A 123 7.63 -16.74 7.89
CA THR A 123 9.08 -16.52 7.79
C THR A 123 9.58 -17.23 6.54
N ILE A 124 10.35 -16.52 5.73
CA ILE A 124 10.85 -17.02 4.45
C ILE A 124 12.37 -17.10 4.48
N GLU A 125 12.91 -18.25 4.12
CA GLU A 125 14.35 -18.45 4.04
C GLU A 125 14.94 -17.67 2.85
N ARG A 126 16.07 -16.99 3.06
CA ARG A 126 16.74 -16.24 1.99
C ARG A 126 17.04 -17.10 0.76
N ALA A 127 17.38 -18.36 0.97
CA ALA A 127 17.65 -19.32 -0.11
C ALA A 127 16.43 -19.59 -1.00
N ASP A 128 15.22 -19.41 -0.49
CA ASP A 128 13.96 -19.64 -1.22
C ASP A 128 13.57 -18.45 -2.12
N VAL A 129 14.10 -17.25 -1.86
CA VAL A 129 13.78 -16.04 -2.65
C VAL A 129 14.81 -15.77 -3.74
N GLY A 130 16.07 -16.26 -3.57
CA GLY A 130 17.17 -16.01 -4.50
C GLY A 130 17.72 -14.58 -4.44
N ASP A 131 18.95 -14.38 -4.90
CA ASP A 131 19.68 -13.10 -4.76
C ASP A 131 19.19 -11.98 -5.71
N VAL A 132 18.46 -12.32 -6.75
CA VAL A 132 18.14 -11.39 -7.86
C VAL A 132 16.78 -10.72 -7.71
N LEU A 133 16.00 -11.04 -6.64
CA LEU A 133 14.56 -10.88 -6.69
C LEU A 133 13.96 -9.91 -5.72
N ASP A 134 14.65 -9.58 -4.65
CA ASP A 134 14.08 -8.74 -3.61
C ASP A 134 14.24 -7.27 -3.94
N VAL A 135 13.35 -6.78 -4.78
CA VAL A 135 13.30 -5.34 -5.13
C VAL A 135 12.86 -4.44 -3.97
N LEU A 136 12.37 -5.01 -2.88
CA LEU A 136 12.03 -4.27 -1.65
C LEU A 136 13.18 -4.27 -0.66
N ASP A 137 14.02 -5.30 -0.73
CA ASP A 137 15.28 -5.39 0.02
C ASP A 137 15.11 -5.29 1.55
N LEU A 138 13.99 -5.84 2.03
CA LEU A 138 13.61 -5.87 3.43
C LEU A 138 13.88 -7.24 4.07
N PRO A 139 13.95 -7.33 5.40
CA PRO A 139 14.01 -8.62 6.10
C PRO A 139 12.87 -9.55 5.72
N LEU A 140 13.19 -10.83 5.53
CA LEU A 140 12.24 -11.88 5.14
C LEU A 140 11.45 -12.47 6.32
N GLU A 141 11.37 -11.69 7.39
CA GLU A 141 10.55 -11.92 8.58
C GLU A 141 10.13 -10.58 9.17
N LEU A 142 9.04 -10.57 9.95
CA LEU A 142 8.64 -9.37 10.68
C LEU A 142 9.58 -9.14 11.87
N GLN A 143 10.03 -7.91 12.01
CA GLN A 143 10.83 -7.49 13.15
C GLN A 143 9.94 -7.20 14.36
N THR A 144 10.49 -7.33 15.57
CA THR A 144 9.73 -7.18 16.82
C THR A 144 9.15 -5.77 17.04
N TRP A 145 9.72 -4.78 16.38
CA TRP A 145 9.26 -3.39 16.43
C TRP A 145 8.25 -3.03 15.35
N GLU A 146 8.12 -3.87 14.30
CA GLU A 146 7.15 -3.63 13.23
C GLU A 146 5.71 -3.79 13.76
N PRO A 147 4.76 -3.02 13.21
CA PRO A 147 3.37 -3.07 13.65
C PRO A 147 2.65 -4.32 13.11
N SER A 148 1.46 -4.57 13.65
CA SER A 148 0.48 -5.38 12.96
C SER A 148 -0.03 -4.60 11.73
N TYR A 149 0.40 -4.99 10.54
CA TYR A 149 0.09 -4.27 9.31
C TYR A 149 -1.40 -4.35 8.93
N PRO A 150 -2.00 -3.26 8.41
CA PRO A 150 -3.38 -3.27 7.91
C PRO A 150 -3.46 -4.04 6.59
N ILE A 151 -4.00 -5.27 6.65
CA ILE A 151 -4.12 -6.18 5.53
C ILE A 151 -5.48 -6.03 4.87
N ALA A 152 -5.51 -5.91 3.54
CA ALA A 152 -6.74 -5.96 2.78
C ALA A 152 -7.29 -7.39 2.69
N THR A 153 -8.62 -7.50 2.65
CA THR A 153 -9.34 -8.74 2.38
C THR A 153 -10.06 -8.64 1.04
N TYR A 154 -9.88 -9.66 0.22
CA TYR A 154 -10.44 -9.75 -1.12
C TYR A 154 -11.58 -10.76 -1.17
N SER A 155 -12.64 -10.42 -1.89
CA SER A 155 -13.83 -11.25 -2.08
C SER A 155 -14.40 -11.07 -3.49
N ASP A 156 -15.43 -11.83 -3.83
CA ASP A 156 -16.15 -11.68 -5.09
C ASP A 156 -16.79 -10.30 -5.29
N ASN A 157 -17.06 -9.62 -4.18
CA ASN A 157 -17.70 -8.30 -4.18
C ASN A 157 -16.68 -7.15 -4.19
N GLY A 158 -15.38 -7.44 -4.14
CA GLY A 158 -14.33 -6.43 -4.16
C GLY A 158 -13.35 -6.55 -2.99
N ILE A 159 -12.81 -5.41 -2.58
CA ILE A 159 -11.79 -5.28 -1.55
C ILE A 159 -12.38 -4.61 -0.30
N ASP A 160 -12.02 -5.14 0.85
CA ASP A 160 -12.15 -4.48 2.15
C ASP A 160 -10.74 -4.16 2.69
N ALA A 161 -10.39 -2.90 2.76
CA ALA A 161 -9.09 -2.39 3.18
C ALA A 161 -9.27 -1.22 4.15
N PRO A 162 -9.75 -1.51 5.37
CA PRO A 162 -10.05 -0.46 6.34
C PRO A 162 -8.78 0.32 6.72
N SER A 163 -8.97 1.59 7.04
CA SER A 163 -7.94 2.36 7.74
C SER A 163 -7.68 1.77 9.12
N PRO A 164 -6.50 2.00 9.72
CA PRO A 164 -6.27 1.67 11.12
C PRO A 164 -7.39 2.27 11.96
N SER A 165 -7.92 1.48 12.90
CA SER A 165 -9.12 1.90 13.58
C SER A 165 -8.86 3.03 14.57
N ASP A 166 -9.74 4.04 14.56
CA ASP A 166 -9.82 5.09 15.57
C ASP A 166 -10.48 4.62 16.88
N ILE A 167 -10.44 3.31 17.19
CA ILE A 167 -11.05 2.72 18.40
C ILE A 167 -10.41 3.29 19.68
N TRP A 168 -9.25 3.90 19.58
CA TRP A 168 -8.55 4.52 20.68
C TRP A 168 -9.32 5.76 21.13
N ARG A 169 -9.68 5.81 22.39
CA ARG A 169 -10.10 7.08 23.02
C ARG A 169 -8.88 7.99 23.01
N HIS A 170 -8.92 8.98 22.15
CA HIS A 170 -7.89 10.00 22.11
C HIS A 170 -8.21 11.07 23.14
N ASP A 171 -7.32 11.24 24.08
CA ASP A 171 -7.32 12.43 24.95
C ASP A 171 -6.64 13.56 24.16
N TRP A 172 -7.44 14.32 23.43
CA TRP A 172 -6.97 15.44 22.64
C TRP A 172 -6.60 16.62 23.52
N THR A 173 -5.44 17.20 23.24
CA THR A 173 -4.96 18.45 23.86
C THR A 173 -5.04 19.56 22.82
N ASP A 174 -5.72 20.66 23.15
CA ASP A 174 -5.78 21.85 22.32
C ASP A 174 -4.45 22.61 22.44
N ILE A 175 -3.89 23.01 21.31
CA ILE A 175 -2.63 23.74 21.18
C ILE A 175 -2.86 25.02 20.39
N GLU A 176 -2.35 26.12 20.91
CA GLU A 176 -2.17 27.38 20.19
C GLU A 176 -0.70 27.49 19.81
N ALA A 177 -0.41 27.55 18.51
CA ALA A 177 0.96 27.62 18.02
C ALA A 177 1.51 29.04 18.09
N ASP A 178 2.76 29.15 18.47
CA ASP A 178 3.53 30.39 18.43
C ASP A 178 3.98 30.68 16.98
N GLU A 179 4.43 31.91 16.73
CA GLU A 179 5.06 32.24 15.44
C GLU A 179 6.41 31.51 15.32
N ILE A 180 6.65 30.91 14.15
CA ILE A 180 7.91 30.23 13.83
C ILE A 180 8.84 31.19 13.09
N PHE A 181 10.15 30.97 13.24
CA PHE A 181 11.17 31.65 12.45
C PHE A 181 11.62 30.75 11.28
N ASP A 182 11.85 31.36 10.11
CA ASP A 182 12.24 30.61 8.89
C ASP A 182 13.54 29.82 9.05
N ASP A 183 14.44 30.21 9.94
CA ASP A 183 15.70 29.52 10.22
C ASP A 183 15.53 28.19 10.99
N MET A 184 14.35 27.92 11.53
CA MET A 184 14.01 26.63 12.14
C MET A 184 13.64 25.57 11.11
N ILE A 185 13.34 25.95 9.85
CA ILE A 185 12.96 24.98 8.81
C ILE A 185 14.22 24.31 8.27
N VAL A 186 14.27 22.97 8.38
CA VAL A 186 15.37 22.14 7.90
C VAL A 186 15.06 21.61 6.51
N ASP A 187 15.95 21.83 5.54
CA ASP A 187 15.83 21.19 4.22
C ASP A 187 16.50 19.82 4.23
N ASP A 188 15.70 18.80 4.54
CA ASP A 188 16.10 17.40 4.44
C ASP A 188 15.48 16.75 3.18
N PRO A 189 16.25 16.58 2.10
CA PRO A 189 15.73 16.02 0.86
C PRO A 189 15.35 14.54 0.99
N PHE A 190 16.04 13.77 1.84
CA PHE A 190 15.77 12.33 2.00
C PHE A 190 14.45 12.10 2.72
N VAL A 191 14.24 12.77 3.85
CA VAL A 191 12.97 12.71 4.58
C VAL A 191 11.82 13.24 3.73
N ARG A 192 12.00 14.37 3.06
CA ARG A 192 10.98 14.94 2.17
C ARG A 192 10.58 14.00 1.04
N ASP A 193 11.56 13.35 0.39
CA ASP A 193 11.28 12.44 -0.72
C ASP A 193 10.67 11.12 -0.23
N ALA A 194 11.06 10.62 0.95
CA ALA A 194 10.44 9.47 1.60
C ALA A 194 8.95 9.75 1.93
N LEU A 195 8.64 10.88 2.54
CA LEU A 195 7.27 11.30 2.83
C LEU A 195 6.46 11.47 1.55
N ARG A 196 7.03 12.09 0.51
CA ARG A 196 6.36 12.23 -0.80
C ARG A 196 6.06 10.89 -1.43
N SER A 197 7.00 9.94 -1.40
CA SER A 197 6.82 8.59 -1.94
C SER A 197 5.69 7.83 -1.22
N LEU A 198 5.58 8.00 0.09
CA LEU A 198 4.54 7.37 0.90
C LEU A 198 3.13 7.81 0.47
N VAL A 199 2.92 9.11 0.21
CA VAL A 199 1.62 9.70 -0.15
C VAL A 199 1.41 9.85 -1.67
N GLU A 200 2.38 9.48 -2.48
CA GLU A 200 2.35 9.62 -3.95
C GLU A 200 1.08 9.10 -4.59
N PRO A 201 0.52 7.94 -4.21
CA PRO A 201 -0.72 7.46 -4.80
C PRO A 201 -1.91 8.39 -4.57
N TRP A 202 -1.94 9.08 -3.45
CA TRP A 202 -3.01 10.03 -3.12
C TRP A 202 -2.89 11.32 -3.93
N THR A 203 -1.66 11.81 -4.12
CA THR A 203 -1.39 13.12 -4.73
C THR A 203 -1.25 13.07 -6.24
N SER A 204 -0.76 11.98 -6.82
CA SER A 204 -0.51 11.85 -8.27
C SER A 204 -1.60 11.10 -9.00
N SER A 205 -2.20 10.08 -8.36
CA SER A 205 -3.17 9.16 -8.99
C SER A 205 -4.60 9.38 -8.54
N SER A 206 -4.80 10.20 -7.52
CA SER A 206 -6.09 10.62 -6.98
C SER A 206 -6.17 12.15 -6.96
N GLY A 207 -7.03 12.74 -6.19
CA GLY A 207 -7.19 14.20 -6.07
C GLY A 207 -6.64 14.77 -4.76
N GLY A 208 -5.77 14.01 -4.09
CA GLY A 208 -5.27 14.35 -2.78
C GLY A 208 -4.22 15.44 -2.75
N GLN A 209 -3.98 15.94 -1.56
CA GLN A 209 -2.96 16.95 -1.25
C GLN A 209 -2.13 16.46 -0.06
N ALA A 210 -0.86 16.82 -0.06
CA ALA A 210 0.05 16.57 1.05
C ALA A 210 0.98 17.77 1.26
N THR A 211 1.21 18.10 2.52
CA THR A 211 2.22 19.06 2.95
C THR A 211 3.07 18.40 4.02
N SER A 212 4.36 18.66 4.00
CA SER A 212 5.29 18.15 5.00
C SER A 212 6.34 19.20 5.33
N VAL A 213 6.88 19.13 6.54
CA VAL A 213 7.99 19.99 6.99
C VAL A 213 8.89 19.20 7.93
N VAL A 214 10.14 19.56 7.95
CA VAL A 214 11.13 19.19 8.97
C VAL A 214 11.57 20.47 9.64
N VAL A 215 11.56 20.51 10.97
CA VAL A 215 11.97 21.68 11.75
C VAL A 215 12.94 21.29 12.85
N ASP A 216 13.83 22.21 13.20
CA ASP A 216 14.62 22.20 14.43
C ASP A 216 13.72 22.79 15.54
N GLY A 217 13.06 21.91 16.31
CA GLY A 217 12.06 22.30 17.30
C GLY A 217 11.01 21.23 17.58
N THR A 218 9.88 21.67 18.09
CA THR A 218 8.80 20.85 18.63
C THR A 218 7.64 20.62 17.66
N VAL A 219 6.65 19.81 18.06
CA VAL A 219 5.36 19.65 17.36
C VAL A 219 4.70 21.02 17.09
N ASN A 220 4.81 21.95 18.04
CA ASN A 220 4.25 23.30 17.92
C ASN A 220 4.89 24.06 16.72
N ASP A 221 6.22 24.02 16.64
CA ASP A 221 6.98 24.68 15.59
C ASP A 221 6.69 24.07 14.22
N ALA A 222 6.61 22.74 14.13
CA ALA A 222 6.27 22.05 12.88
C ALA A 222 4.87 22.41 12.37
N MET A 223 3.88 22.48 13.26
CA MET A 223 2.51 22.83 12.88
C MET A 223 2.39 24.30 12.52
N SER A 224 3.11 25.17 13.19
CA SER A 224 3.20 26.61 12.84
C SER A 224 3.83 26.81 11.46
N ALA A 225 4.92 26.07 11.14
CA ALA A 225 5.56 26.08 9.81
C ALA A 225 4.61 25.63 8.69
N LEU A 226 3.66 24.73 9.01
CA LEU A 226 2.60 24.32 8.08
C LEU A 226 1.41 25.30 8.02
N GLY A 227 1.47 26.42 8.78
CA GLY A 227 0.45 27.48 8.79
C GLY A 227 -0.75 27.22 9.70
N HIS A 228 -0.63 26.30 10.65
CA HIS A 228 -1.69 25.99 11.62
C HIS A 228 -1.40 26.65 12.96
N GLN A 229 -2.18 27.70 13.29
CA GLN A 229 -2.05 28.43 14.55
C GLN A 229 -2.85 27.79 15.69
N SER A 230 -3.85 26.95 15.39
CA SER A 230 -4.67 26.24 16.36
C SER A 230 -4.95 24.84 15.86
N PHE A 231 -4.68 23.84 16.68
CA PHE A 231 -4.86 22.43 16.38
C PHE A 231 -4.97 21.61 17.64
N ARG A 232 -5.28 20.32 17.49
CA ARG A 232 -5.27 19.38 18.61
C ARG A 232 -4.26 18.28 18.36
N VAL A 233 -3.63 17.80 19.42
CA VAL A 233 -2.70 16.68 19.37
C VAL A 233 -3.10 15.58 20.33
N THR A 234 -2.75 14.36 19.98
CA THR A 234 -2.81 13.21 20.88
C THR A 234 -1.61 12.32 20.61
N PRO A 235 -0.94 11.82 21.69
CA PRO A 235 0.18 10.89 21.50
C PRO A 235 -0.31 9.57 20.89
N LEU A 236 0.55 8.97 20.07
CA LEU A 236 0.39 7.63 19.54
C LEU A 236 1.52 6.74 20.06
N THR A 237 1.24 5.44 20.15
CA THR A 237 2.32 4.48 20.26
C THR A 237 3.03 4.35 18.92
N THR A 238 4.29 3.92 18.91
CA THR A 238 5.04 3.62 17.69
C THR A 238 4.25 2.68 16.78
N GLU A 239 3.69 1.59 17.34
CA GLU A 239 2.86 0.65 16.58
C GLU A 239 1.69 1.34 15.85
N GLN A 240 0.97 2.23 16.54
CA GLN A 240 -0.16 2.97 15.95
C GLN A 240 0.28 3.88 14.81
N ALA A 241 1.37 4.63 15.01
CA ALA A 241 1.89 5.53 13.98
C ALA A 241 2.35 4.76 12.74
N LEU A 242 3.09 3.66 12.93
CA LEU A 242 3.56 2.83 11.82
C LEU A 242 2.41 2.13 11.08
N GLN A 243 1.31 1.76 11.75
CA GLN A 243 0.10 1.26 11.10
C GLN A 243 -0.52 2.31 10.15
N TRP A 244 -0.61 3.56 10.58
CA TRP A 244 -1.13 4.66 9.76
C TRP A 244 -0.24 4.94 8.55
N LEU A 245 1.07 4.97 8.73
CA LEU A 245 2.04 5.14 7.64
C LEU A 245 1.94 3.99 6.63
N ALA A 246 1.92 2.74 7.11
CA ALA A 246 1.79 1.57 6.25
C ALA A 246 0.46 1.53 5.48
N TRP A 247 -0.65 1.92 6.13
CA TRP A 247 -1.94 2.03 5.47
C TRP A 247 -1.91 3.08 4.36
N CYS A 248 -1.33 4.24 4.63
CA CYS A 248 -1.18 5.29 3.63
C CYS A 248 -0.36 4.81 2.43
N GLY A 249 0.82 4.23 2.67
CA GLY A 249 1.70 3.72 1.63
C GLY A 249 1.13 2.56 0.82
N SER A 250 0.21 1.76 1.39
CA SER A 250 -0.47 0.66 0.70
C SER A 250 -1.73 1.08 -0.04
N SER A 251 -2.38 2.14 0.41
CA SER A 251 -3.66 2.64 -0.10
C SER A 251 -3.48 3.41 -1.41
N GLY A 252 -4.46 3.35 -2.28
CA GLY A 252 -4.54 4.18 -3.48
C GLY A 252 -5.22 5.52 -3.26
N GLY A 253 -5.59 5.87 -2.02
CA GLY A 253 -6.46 7.01 -1.76
C GLY A 253 -7.90 6.78 -2.22
N ALA A 254 -8.64 7.85 -2.45
CA ALA A 254 -10.06 7.81 -2.80
C ALA A 254 -10.33 7.26 -4.21
N HIS A 255 -9.43 7.51 -5.16
CA HIS A 255 -9.62 7.17 -6.58
C HIS A 255 -8.43 6.45 -7.21
N GLY A 256 -7.29 6.41 -6.53
CA GLY A 256 -6.10 5.70 -6.99
C GLY A 256 -6.20 4.19 -6.76
N ARG A 257 -5.21 3.48 -7.28
CA ARG A 257 -5.12 2.02 -7.13
C ARG A 257 -4.37 1.67 -5.85
N ARG A 258 -4.89 0.69 -5.11
CA ARG A 258 -4.16 0.10 -3.99
C ARG A 258 -2.83 -0.47 -4.47
N ARG A 259 -1.77 -0.22 -3.69
CA ARG A 259 -0.39 -0.65 -3.98
C ARG A 259 -0.03 -2.00 -3.36
N GLY A 260 -0.73 -2.39 -2.28
CA GLY A 260 -0.49 -3.59 -1.50
C GLY A 260 0.28 -3.33 -0.21
N ALA A 261 0.11 -4.24 0.75
CA ALA A 261 0.70 -4.09 2.08
C ALA A 261 2.23 -4.19 2.06
N ALA A 262 2.81 -4.95 1.12
CA ALA A 262 4.26 -5.02 0.93
C ALA A 262 4.89 -3.66 0.64
N LEU A 263 4.28 -2.85 -0.23
CA LEU A 263 4.73 -1.46 -0.47
C LEU A 263 4.48 -0.53 0.70
N GLY A 264 3.39 -0.75 1.44
CA GLY A 264 3.16 -0.02 2.69
C GLY A 264 4.26 -0.28 3.72
N ARG A 265 4.68 -1.55 3.88
CA ARG A 265 5.80 -1.96 4.71
C ARG A 265 7.10 -1.29 4.26
N PHE A 266 7.42 -1.37 2.98
CA PHE A 266 8.62 -0.72 2.43
C PHE A 266 8.61 0.78 2.69
N GLY A 267 7.49 1.47 2.49
CA GLY A 267 7.37 2.90 2.75
C GLY A 267 7.68 3.29 4.20
N VAL A 268 7.24 2.48 5.17
CA VAL A 268 7.57 2.67 6.59
C VAL A 268 9.07 2.52 6.83
N TRP A 269 9.68 1.44 6.35
CA TRP A 269 11.10 1.20 6.52
C TRP A 269 11.95 2.31 5.88
N TRP A 270 11.59 2.70 4.66
CA TRP A 270 12.30 3.76 3.94
C TRP A 270 12.21 5.12 4.62
N LEU A 271 11.03 5.46 5.15
CA LEU A 271 10.86 6.69 5.91
C LEU A 271 11.69 6.70 7.20
N LEU A 272 11.66 5.61 7.96
CA LEU A 272 12.46 5.50 9.18
C LEU A 272 13.96 5.54 8.90
N ALA A 273 14.41 4.90 7.82
CA ALA A 273 15.80 4.99 7.40
C ALA A 273 16.20 6.41 6.96
N ALA A 274 15.29 7.15 6.32
CA ALA A 274 15.53 8.54 5.97
C ALA A 274 15.64 9.43 7.22
N ILE A 275 14.76 9.23 8.20
CA ILE A 275 14.80 9.96 9.48
C ILE A 275 16.08 9.66 10.25
N GLY A 276 16.51 8.38 10.27
CA GLY A 276 17.75 7.96 10.92
C GLY A 276 19.03 8.31 10.13
N GLY A 277 18.92 8.83 8.90
CA GLY A 277 20.06 9.18 8.06
C GLY A 277 20.73 8.00 7.35
N PHE A 278 20.06 6.84 7.24
CA PHE A 278 20.66 5.58 6.75
C PHE A 278 20.38 5.29 5.27
N THR A 279 19.77 6.19 4.53
CA THR A 279 19.38 5.92 3.12
C THR A 279 20.55 5.66 2.21
N GLU A 280 21.68 6.34 2.40
CA GLU A 280 22.90 6.14 1.61
C GLU A 280 23.69 4.90 2.05
N GLU A 281 23.50 4.45 3.28
CA GLU A 281 24.16 3.29 3.89
C GLU A 281 23.27 2.02 3.85
N TRP A 282 22.10 2.11 3.24
CA TRP A 282 21.11 1.02 3.21
C TRP A 282 21.69 -0.33 2.80
N ASP A 283 22.40 -0.37 1.69
CA ASP A 283 23.00 -1.61 1.18
C ASP A 283 24.07 -2.19 2.14
N GLU A 284 24.91 -1.34 2.72
CA GLU A 284 25.92 -1.76 3.68
C GLU A 284 25.30 -2.30 4.97
N LEU A 285 24.32 -1.60 5.51
CA LEU A 285 23.61 -2.02 6.73
C LEU A 285 22.83 -3.32 6.51
N ARG A 286 22.19 -3.48 5.35
CA ARG A 286 21.54 -4.73 4.97
C ARG A 286 22.54 -5.88 4.90
N ASP A 287 23.64 -5.72 4.20
CA ASP A 287 24.63 -6.76 3.97
C ASP A 287 25.34 -7.20 5.27
N THR A 288 25.49 -6.29 6.22
CA THR A 288 25.99 -6.58 7.58
C THR A 288 24.92 -7.13 8.51
N GLY A 289 23.63 -7.04 8.15
CA GLY A 289 22.51 -7.42 8.99
C GLY A 289 22.14 -6.39 10.06
N ALA A 290 22.75 -5.20 10.04
CA ALA A 290 22.50 -4.14 11.01
C ALA A 290 21.23 -3.32 10.72
N LEU A 291 20.75 -3.30 9.46
CA LEU A 291 19.63 -2.46 9.03
C LEU A 291 18.40 -2.57 9.93
N SER A 292 18.01 -3.79 10.33
CA SER A 292 16.84 -4.01 11.17
C SER A 292 16.97 -3.39 12.56
N HIS A 293 18.19 -3.35 13.07
CA HIS A 293 18.47 -2.75 14.38
C HIS A 293 18.42 -1.22 14.30
N GLU A 294 19.15 -0.63 13.37
CA GLU A 294 19.24 0.83 13.20
C GLU A 294 17.86 1.45 12.90
N VAL A 295 17.12 0.86 11.96
CA VAL A 295 15.76 1.33 11.65
C VAL A 295 14.80 1.13 12.83
N GLY A 296 14.95 0.02 13.56
CA GLY A 296 14.16 -0.27 14.76
C GLY A 296 14.42 0.70 15.92
N ASP A 297 15.68 1.06 16.14
CA ASP A 297 16.07 2.04 17.15
C ASP A 297 15.52 3.43 16.79
N THR A 298 15.60 3.84 15.52
CA THR A 298 14.95 5.07 15.06
C THR A 298 13.44 5.06 15.33
N ALA A 299 12.76 3.95 15.00
CA ALA A 299 11.32 3.86 15.22
C ALA A 299 10.92 4.00 16.69
N GLN A 300 11.75 3.49 17.62
CA GLN A 300 11.49 3.52 19.04
C GLN A 300 11.92 4.82 19.73
N ALA A 301 12.88 5.55 19.16
CA ALA A 301 13.34 6.83 19.69
C ALA A 301 12.31 7.95 19.41
N LEU A 302 11.53 7.83 18.36
CA LEU A 302 10.56 8.86 17.95
C LEU A 302 9.33 8.91 18.86
N HIS A 303 8.94 10.12 19.24
CA HIS A 303 7.65 10.41 19.85
C HIS A 303 6.62 10.74 18.77
N TRP A 304 5.56 9.96 18.72
CA TRP A 304 4.56 10.06 17.68
C TRP A 304 3.30 10.75 18.15
N PHE A 305 2.74 11.60 17.29
CA PHE A 305 1.51 12.33 17.56
C PHE A 305 0.57 12.27 16.35
N ARG A 306 -0.72 12.12 16.62
CA ARG A 306 -1.76 12.43 15.68
C ARG A 306 -2.21 13.87 15.85
N VAL A 307 -2.49 14.54 14.73
CA VAL A 307 -2.93 15.94 14.74
C VAL A 307 -4.32 16.04 14.14
N ASP A 308 -5.15 16.91 14.75
CA ASP A 308 -6.46 17.28 14.23
C ASP A 308 -6.46 18.78 13.96
N THR A 309 -6.54 19.15 12.70
CA THR A 309 -6.63 20.53 12.22
C THR A 309 -8.06 21.00 11.98
N GLY A 310 -9.05 20.18 12.38
CA GLY A 310 -10.47 20.44 12.16
C GLY A 310 -11.00 19.98 10.79
N SER A 311 -10.13 19.55 9.87
CA SER A 311 -10.54 18.93 8.61
C SER A 311 -11.04 17.51 8.82
N ARG A 312 -11.87 17.02 7.89
CA ARG A 312 -12.39 15.64 7.92
C ARG A 312 -12.43 15.10 6.50
N HIS A 313 -11.58 14.11 6.25
CA HIS A 313 -11.53 13.43 4.97
C HIS A 313 -11.58 11.91 5.16
N PRO A 314 -12.21 11.16 4.24
CA PRO A 314 -12.23 9.69 4.31
C PRO A 314 -10.82 9.07 4.29
N TYR A 315 -9.91 9.71 3.57
CA TYR A 315 -8.50 9.40 3.55
C TYR A 315 -7.74 10.57 4.14
N GLU A 316 -7.24 10.41 5.34
CA GLU A 316 -6.52 11.45 6.08
C GLU A 316 -5.38 10.83 6.89
N LEU A 317 -4.20 11.40 6.73
CA LEU A 317 -2.99 11.07 7.48
C LEU A 317 -2.37 12.37 8.00
N ASN A 318 -2.57 12.67 9.26
CA ASN A 318 -2.00 13.83 9.94
C ASN A 318 -1.14 13.32 11.10
N LEU A 319 0.14 13.16 10.84
CA LEU A 319 1.11 12.62 11.79
C LEU A 319 2.28 13.59 12.00
N VAL A 320 2.76 13.61 13.22
CA VAL A 320 4.00 14.29 13.61
C VAL A 320 4.88 13.29 14.35
N ALA A 321 6.16 13.29 14.01
CA ALA A 321 7.21 12.56 14.69
C ALA A 321 8.21 13.56 15.26
N GLU A 322 8.47 13.49 16.56
CA GLU A 322 9.44 14.29 17.26
C GLU A 322 10.61 13.40 17.66
N ASP A 323 11.82 13.78 17.27
CA ASP A 323 13.07 13.17 17.71
C ASP A 323 13.65 14.04 18.84
N PRO A 324 13.46 13.63 20.11
CA PRO A 324 13.87 14.44 21.24
C PRO A 324 15.39 14.45 21.47
N ASP A 325 16.13 13.50 20.89
CA ASP A 325 17.58 13.43 21.02
C ASP A 325 18.29 14.39 20.09
N ASN A 326 17.67 14.73 18.95
CA ASN A 326 18.21 15.63 17.93
C ASN A 326 17.46 16.96 17.83
N ASP A 327 16.44 17.22 18.66
CA ASP A 327 15.55 18.39 18.61
C ASP A 327 14.88 18.60 17.24
N ILE A 328 14.64 17.51 16.48
CA ILE A 328 14.04 17.54 15.15
C ILE A 328 12.59 17.07 15.21
N THR A 329 11.71 17.80 14.55
CA THR A 329 10.32 17.40 14.36
C THR A 329 9.96 17.35 12.88
N ILE A 330 9.27 16.25 12.50
CA ILE A 330 8.82 15.97 11.15
C ILE A 330 7.29 15.91 11.17
N ALA A 331 6.64 16.73 10.34
CA ALA A 331 5.19 16.72 10.20
C ALA A 331 4.76 16.36 8.77
N LEU A 332 3.73 15.52 8.66
CA LEU A 332 3.05 15.18 7.41
C LEU A 332 1.54 15.34 7.59
N LEU A 333 0.95 16.23 6.82
CA LEU A 333 -0.48 16.39 6.68
C LEU A 333 -0.88 16.00 5.26
N ALA A 334 -1.60 14.90 5.12
CA ALA A 334 -2.07 14.40 3.82
C ALA A 334 -3.54 14.04 3.86
N HIS A 335 -4.26 14.37 2.81
CA HIS A 335 -5.66 13.97 2.67
C HIS A 335 -6.02 13.74 1.21
N ASP A 336 -7.06 12.92 1.01
CA ASP A 336 -7.66 12.70 -0.29
C ASP A 336 -9.19 12.73 -0.19
N ARG A 337 -9.84 13.27 -1.22
CA ARG A 337 -11.28 13.55 -1.23
C ARG A 337 -11.99 12.65 -2.22
N THR A 338 -13.04 11.99 -1.77
CA THR A 338 -14.07 11.53 -2.70
C THR A 338 -14.77 12.76 -3.28
N THR A 339 -14.78 12.92 -4.58
CA THR A 339 -15.57 13.99 -5.25
C THR A 339 -17.05 13.76 -4.94
N GLN A 340 -17.55 14.33 -3.85
CA GLN A 340 -18.98 14.51 -3.72
C GLN A 340 -19.34 15.63 -4.71
N THR A 341 -20.11 15.27 -5.72
CA THR A 341 -20.86 16.25 -6.51
C THR A 341 -21.69 17.07 -5.52
N GLU A 342 -21.28 18.31 -5.27
CA GLU A 342 -22.16 19.27 -4.58
C GLU A 342 -23.43 19.35 -5.43
N THR A 343 -24.46 18.65 -4.99
CA THR A 343 -25.81 18.89 -5.48
C THR A 343 -26.19 20.28 -4.96
N GLN A 344 -25.92 21.30 -5.77
CA GLN A 344 -26.47 22.62 -5.54
C GLN A 344 -27.99 22.48 -5.53
N THR A 345 -28.57 22.45 -4.34
CA THR A 345 -29.97 22.74 -4.13
C THR A 345 -30.18 24.24 -4.39
N HIS A 346 -30.69 24.54 -5.57
CA HIS A 346 -31.30 25.83 -5.85
C HIS A 346 -32.75 25.85 -5.34
#